data_37edd9e00fc895bb0382fd61b32e0e6e
#
_entry.id   37edd9e00fc895bb0382fd61b32e0e6e
#
_cell.length_a   1.000
_cell.length_b   1.000
_cell.length_c   1.000
_cell.angle_alpha   90.00
_cell.angle_beta   90.00
_cell.angle_gamma   90.00
#
_symmetry.space_group_name_H-M   'P 1'
#
loop_
_entity.id
_entity.type
_entity.pdbx_description
1 polymer ?
#
loop_
_entity_poly.entity_id
_entity_poly.type
_entity_poly.pdbx_seq_one_letter_code
_entity_poly.pdbx_strand_id
1 'polypeptide(L)'
;MNIWILGARPRTLPAAITPVVVAVAIAYPTFDFINALLALLVGLSLQIAVNYANDYSDGIRGSDTDRVGPTRLVASGLATPSEVKKAAFLAFAIGAMAGIYLANRTSYWFIAIGAVAIFSAWGYTGGKNPYGYRGLGEIYVFIFFGLVATLGTYYGQTGEITIEAIMAAISNGAVSCALLAVNNIRDIEGDAKVNKRTLAVRLGDTRARRFYMFLIFIAIFTSFTVTIFAALGIFPALKLLNEIKFRTGKELIAVLGATGKFQLILGGLISIGTLVNI
;
A
#
# COMPACT_ATOMS: atom_id res chain seq x y z
N MET A 1 -12.33 20.57 3.96
CA MET A 1 -11.79 19.27 4.42
C MET A 1 -10.56 19.56 5.27
N ASN A 2 -10.39 18.87 6.40
CA ASN A 2 -9.23 19.07 7.28
C ASN A 2 -7.95 18.74 6.50
N ILE A 3 -6.94 19.63 6.55
CA ILE A 3 -5.68 19.49 5.80
C ILE A 3 -4.93 18.18 6.17
N TRP A 4 -5.01 17.76 7.42
CA TRP A 4 -4.38 16.51 7.87
C TRP A 4 -5.04 15.27 7.27
N ILE A 5 -6.36 15.26 7.07
CA ILE A 5 -7.04 14.20 6.34
C ILE A 5 -6.60 14.19 4.87
N LEU A 6 -6.41 15.37 4.27
CA LEU A 6 -5.89 15.49 2.91
C LEU A 6 -4.49 14.88 2.79
N GLY A 7 -3.59 15.20 3.71
CA GLY A 7 -2.22 14.67 3.75
C GLY A 7 -2.15 13.17 4.06
N ALA A 8 -3.07 12.63 4.88
CA ALA A 8 -3.20 11.21 5.15
C ALA A 8 -3.62 10.37 3.93
N ARG A 9 -4.16 11.00 2.87
CA ARG A 9 -4.55 10.38 1.59
C ARG A 9 -5.48 9.18 1.74
N PRO A 10 -6.76 9.36 2.11
CA PRO A 10 -7.69 8.26 2.36
C PRO A 10 -7.81 7.25 1.21
N ARG A 11 -7.58 7.69 -0.04
CA ARG A 11 -7.62 6.81 -1.23
C ARG A 11 -6.54 5.73 -1.25
N THR A 12 -5.50 5.84 -0.41
CA THR A 12 -4.41 4.84 -0.30
C THR A 12 -4.58 3.92 0.90
N LEU A 13 -5.49 4.21 1.84
CA LEU A 13 -5.73 3.41 3.03
C LEU A 13 -6.22 1.97 2.76
N PRO A 14 -6.93 1.67 1.65
CA PRO A 14 -7.24 0.29 1.30
C PRO A 14 -6.02 -0.64 1.31
N ALA A 15 -4.84 -0.15 0.91
CA ALA A 15 -3.61 -0.93 0.93
C ALA A 15 -3.18 -1.38 2.35
N ALA A 16 -3.58 -0.66 3.40
CA ALA A 16 -3.31 -1.02 4.78
C ALA A 16 -4.46 -1.83 5.43
N ILE A 17 -5.71 -1.61 5.01
CA ILE A 17 -6.89 -2.26 5.59
C ILE A 17 -7.07 -3.67 5.04
N THR A 18 -7.04 -3.81 3.72
CA THR A 18 -7.36 -5.07 3.03
C THR A 18 -6.49 -6.24 3.48
N PRO A 19 -5.14 -6.11 3.61
CA PRO A 19 -4.30 -7.20 4.08
C PRO A 19 -4.71 -7.75 5.44
N VAL A 20 -5.09 -6.86 6.37
CA VAL A 20 -5.52 -7.24 7.71
C VAL A 20 -6.86 -7.97 7.68
N VAL A 21 -7.86 -7.41 6.98
CA VAL A 21 -9.19 -8.02 6.89
C VAL A 21 -9.13 -9.41 6.25
N VAL A 22 -8.37 -9.55 5.16
CA VAL A 22 -8.18 -10.83 4.47
C VAL A 22 -7.48 -11.85 5.38
N ALA A 23 -6.41 -11.45 6.06
CA ALA A 23 -5.66 -12.34 6.93
C ALA A 23 -6.49 -12.85 8.12
N VAL A 24 -7.31 -11.96 8.73
CA VAL A 24 -8.22 -12.32 9.80
C VAL A 24 -9.31 -13.29 9.31
N ALA A 25 -9.84 -13.09 8.12
CA ALA A 25 -10.85 -13.99 7.55
C ALA A 25 -10.28 -15.39 7.27
N ILE A 26 -9.05 -15.48 6.73
CA ILE A 26 -8.38 -16.75 6.48
C ILE A 26 -8.00 -17.45 7.79
N ALA A 27 -7.73 -16.70 8.86
CA ALA A 27 -7.38 -17.25 10.16
C ALA A 27 -8.56 -17.87 10.94
N TYR A 28 -9.80 -17.62 10.51
CA TYR A 28 -10.98 -18.18 11.19
C TYR A 28 -10.94 -19.72 11.23
N PRO A 29 -11.33 -20.38 12.35
CA PRO A 29 -11.98 -19.81 13.54
C PRO A 29 -11.02 -19.21 14.59
N THR A 30 -9.73 -19.20 14.38
CA THR A 30 -8.74 -18.63 15.31
C THR A 30 -8.77 -17.12 15.22
N PHE A 31 -9.58 -16.47 16.07
CA PHE A 31 -9.79 -15.03 16.03
C PHE A 31 -9.48 -14.34 17.35
N ASP A 32 -8.46 -13.46 17.35
CA ASP A 32 -8.16 -12.54 18.44
C ASP A 32 -8.42 -11.09 17.99
N PHE A 33 -9.48 -10.49 18.55
CA PHE A 33 -9.91 -9.13 18.21
C PHE A 33 -8.83 -8.09 18.52
N ILE A 34 -8.09 -8.25 19.61
CA ILE A 34 -7.05 -7.28 20.01
C ILE A 34 -5.89 -7.35 19.02
N ASN A 35 -5.44 -8.53 18.63
CA ASN A 35 -4.37 -8.71 17.65
C ASN A 35 -4.78 -8.15 16.28
N ALA A 36 -6.03 -8.36 15.85
CA ALA A 36 -6.57 -7.80 14.61
C ALA A 36 -6.58 -6.26 14.65
N LEU A 37 -7.05 -5.67 15.76
CA LEU A 37 -7.11 -4.22 15.94
C LEU A 37 -5.70 -3.60 15.98
N LEU A 38 -4.76 -4.22 16.65
CA LEU A 38 -3.37 -3.77 16.70
C LEU A 38 -2.70 -3.84 15.34
N ALA A 39 -2.89 -4.93 14.58
CA ALA A 39 -2.38 -5.07 13.21
C ALA A 39 -2.95 -3.98 12.29
N LEU A 40 -4.26 -3.70 12.40
CA LEU A 40 -4.91 -2.62 11.66
C LEU A 40 -4.34 -1.26 12.03
N LEU A 41 -4.15 -1.00 13.32
CA LEU A 41 -3.59 0.26 13.82
C LEU A 41 -2.14 0.45 13.32
N VAL A 42 -1.32 -0.60 13.34
CA VAL A 42 0.04 -0.59 12.77
C VAL A 42 -0.02 -0.25 11.29
N GLY A 43 -0.81 -0.98 10.50
CA GLY A 43 -0.91 -0.77 9.06
C GLY A 43 -1.37 0.64 8.69
N LEU A 44 -2.44 1.13 9.32
CA LEU A 44 -2.97 2.48 9.09
C LEU A 44 -1.97 3.57 9.51
N SER A 45 -1.35 3.41 10.67
CA SER A 45 -0.37 4.40 11.19
C SER A 45 0.85 4.49 10.28
N LEU A 46 1.40 3.35 9.82
CA LEU A 46 2.54 3.35 8.90
C LEU A 46 2.17 3.90 7.52
N GLN A 47 0.97 3.61 7.01
CA GLN A 47 0.49 4.17 5.74
C GLN A 47 0.35 5.69 5.82
N ILE A 48 -0.23 6.22 6.89
CA ILE A 48 -0.37 7.66 7.14
C ILE A 48 1.03 8.29 7.31
N ALA A 49 1.89 7.67 8.09
CA ALA A 49 3.26 8.13 8.31
C ALA A 49 4.06 8.24 7.01
N VAL A 50 3.99 7.22 6.14
CA VAL A 50 4.61 7.25 4.81
C VAL A 50 4.06 8.37 3.94
N ASN A 51 2.74 8.61 3.98
CA ASN A 51 2.14 9.69 3.20
C ASN A 51 2.65 11.07 3.64
N TYR A 52 2.77 11.32 4.95
CA TYR A 52 3.36 12.55 5.48
C TYR A 52 4.87 12.63 5.24
N ALA A 53 5.62 11.53 5.41
CA ALA A 53 7.06 11.50 5.15
C ALA A 53 7.38 11.83 3.68
N ASN A 54 6.56 11.30 2.75
CA ASN A 54 6.66 11.60 1.34
C ASN A 54 6.32 13.06 1.02
N ASP A 55 5.27 13.61 1.65
CA ASP A 55 4.89 15.02 1.50
C ASP A 55 6.02 15.94 1.99
N TYR A 56 6.56 15.69 3.18
CA TYR A 56 7.69 16.41 3.72
C TYR A 56 8.93 16.33 2.81
N SER A 57 9.34 15.12 2.45
CA SER A 57 10.62 14.88 1.76
C SER A 57 10.60 15.39 0.31
N ASP A 58 9.50 15.14 -0.42
CA ASP A 58 9.32 15.62 -1.79
C ASP A 58 9.11 17.14 -1.81
N GLY A 59 8.40 17.70 -0.81
CA GLY A 59 8.16 19.13 -0.65
C GLY A 59 9.44 19.94 -0.45
N ILE A 60 10.34 19.51 0.44
CA ILE A 60 11.63 20.21 0.66
C ILE A 60 12.60 20.08 -0.50
N ARG A 61 12.43 19.07 -1.39
CA ARG A 61 13.22 18.89 -2.61
C ARG A 61 12.65 19.62 -3.82
N GLY A 62 11.44 20.19 -3.71
CA GLY A 62 10.77 20.83 -4.83
C GLY A 62 10.26 19.83 -5.89
N SER A 63 10.22 18.52 -5.58
CA SER A 63 9.78 17.49 -6.53
C SER A 63 8.28 17.53 -6.82
N ASP A 64 7.50 18.22 -5.98
CA ASP A 64 6.04 18.29 -6.06
C ASP A 64 5.52 19.64 -6.61
N THR A 65 6.39 20.54 -7.11
CA THR A 65 6.03 21.91 -7.49
C THR A 65 5.06 21.94 -8.71
N ASP A 66 5.29 21.06 -9.70
CA ASP A 66 4.50 21.01 -10.95
C ASP A 66 3.73 19.69 -11.10
N ARG A 67 3.25 19.13 -9.99
CA ARG A 67 2.65 17.81 -9.98
C ARG A 67 1.18 17.79 -10.40
N VAL A 68 0.81 16.78 -11.19
CA VAL A 68 -0.58 16.52 -11.63
C VAL A 68 -1.45 15.84 -10.54
N GLY A 69 -0.85 15.36 -9.46
CA GLY A 69 -1.48 14.54 -8.41
C GLY A 69 -2.29 15.34 -7.36
N PRO A 70 -2.81 14.67 -6.32
CA PRO A 70 -3.49 15.32 -5.22
C PRO A 70 -2.60 16.36 -4.52
N THR A 71 -3.23 17.41 -3.97
CA THR A 71 -2.57 18.49 -3.25
C THR A 71 -1.62 17.95 -2.17
N ARG A 72 -0.42 18.50 -2.11
CA ARG A 72 0.60 18.23 -1.10
C ARG A 72 0.63 19.36 -0.10
N LEU A 73 0.72 19.05 1.20
CA LEU A 73 0.64 20.07 2.25
C LEU A 73 1.82 21.03 2.19
N VAL A 74 3.05 20.49 2.03
CA VAL A 74 4.26 21.32 1.97
C VAL A 74 4.33 22.10 0.67
N ALA A 75 4.21 21.45 -0.47
CA ALA A 75 4.35 22.10 -1.78
C ALA A 75 3.26 23.16 -2.06
N SER A 76 2.06 23.01 -1.47
CA SER A 76 0.98 24.00 -1.59
C SER A 76 1.02 25.09 -0.52
N GLY A 77 1.94 25.04 0.45
CA GLY A 77 2.02 25.98 1.56
C GLY A 77 0.91 25.84 2.63
N LEU A 78 0.11 24.76 2.57
CA LEU A 78 -0.97 24.50 3.56
C LEU A 78 -0.44 24.14 4.94
N ALA A 79 0.77 23.57 5.02
CA ALA A 79 1.46 23.30 6.26
C ALA A 79 2.97 23.47 6.07
N THR A 80 3.68 23.84 7.13
CA THR A 80 5.13 23.96 7.11
C THR A 80 5.80 22.57 7.05
N PRO A 81 7.01 22.45 6.46
CA PRO A 81 7.76 21.19 6.48
C PRO A 81 7.92 20.60 7.89
N SER A 82 8.14 21.45 8.89
CA SER A 82 8.29 21.04 10.30
C SER A 82 7.02 20.37 10.85
N GLU A 83 5.85 20.94 10.57
CA GLU A 83 4.57 20.38 11.02
C GLU A 83 4.29 19.03 10.36
N VAL A 84 4.49 18.93 9.06
CA VAL A 84 4.27 17.66 8.32
C VAL A 84 5.25 16.58 8.77
N LYS A 85 6.52 16.95 9.04
CA LYS A 85 7.51 16.03 9.61
C LYS A 85 7.07 15.52 10.99
N LYS A 86 6.61 16.42 11.89
CA LYS A 86 6.09 16.05 13.22
C LYS A 86 4.90 15.09 13.10
N ALA A 87 3.97 15.35 12.18
CA ALA A 87 2.83 14.47 11.94
C ALA A 87 3.27 13.07 11.45
N ALA A 88 4.29 12.99 10.59
CA ALA A 88 4.87 11.71 10.17
C ALA A 88 5.46 10.94 11.36
N PHE A 89 6.27 11.59 12.20
CA PHE A 89 6.87 10.95 13.37
C PHE A 89 5.84 10.54 14.42
N LEU A 90 4.78 11.33 14.63
CA LEU A 90 3.68 10.96 15.52
C LEU A 90 2.98 9.69 15.02
N ALA A 91 2.69 9.61 13.73
CA ALA A 91 2.09 8.42 13.14
C ALA A 91 3.03 7.20 13.23
N PHE A 92 4.34 7.36 13.00
CA PHE A 92 5.32 6.29 13.24
C PHE A 92 5.34 5.85 14.71
N ALA A 93 5.28 6.77 15.66
CA ALA A 93 5.27 6.44 17.08
C ALA A 93 4.02 5.65 17.49
N ILE A 94 2.83 6.03 16.97
CA ILE A 94 1.58 5.30 17.21
C ILE A 94 1.70 3.88 16.66
N GLY A 95 2.19 3.73 15.42
CA GLY A 95 2.41 2.42 14.80
C GLY A 95 3.43 1.57 15.56
N ALA A 96 4.53 2.18 16.05
CA ALA A 96 5.54 1.49 16.85
C ALA A 96 4.98 1.01 18.19
N MET A 97 4.23 1.83 18.91
CA MET A 97 3.60 1.44 20.18
C MET A 97 2.62 0.28 19.99
N ALA A 98 1.76 0.36 18.98
CA ALA A 98 0.83 -0.72 18.63
C ALA A 98 1.59 -2.00 18.22
N GLY A 99 2.67 -1.87 17.44
CA GLY A 99 3.51 -2.97 17.01
C GLY A 99 4.26 -3.64 18.16
N ILE A 100 4.78 -2.87 19.13
CA ILE A 100 5.41 -3.41 20.36
C ILE A 100 4.38 -4.17 21.18
N TYR A 101 3.16 -3.64 21.33
CA TYR A 101 2.12 -4.33 22.08
C TYR A 101 1.69 -5.61 21.36
N LEU A 102 1.54 -5.60 20.04
CA LEU A 102 1.28 -6.79 19.24
C LEU A 102 2.41 -7.83 19.39
N ALA A 103 3.67 -7.40 19.39
CA ALA A 103 4.83 -8.27 19.56
C ALA A 103 4.83 -8.98 20.92
N ASN A 104 4.48 -8.26 21.99
CA ASN A 104 4.36 -8.86 23.33
C ASN A 104 3.25 -9.91 23.45
N ARG A 105 2.21 -9.80 22.59
CA ARG A 105 1.10 -10.76 22.57
C ARG A 105 1.37 -11.97 21.66
N THR A 106 2.31 -11.83 20.71
CA THR A 106 2.50 -12.82 19.62
C THR A 106 3.95 -13.29 19.52
N SER A 107 4.83 -12.48 18.94
CA SER A 107 6.24 -12.82 18.73
C SER A 107 7.14 -11.58 18.71
N TYR A 108 8.23 -11.62 19.45
CA TYR A 108 9.23 -10.54 19.51
C TYR A 108 9.91 -10.27 18.16
N TRP A 109 9.85 -11.20 17.19
CA TRP A 109 10.28 -10.94 15.81
C TRP A 109 9.56 -9.76 15.16
N PHE A 110 8.33 -9.46 15.59
CA PHE A 110 7.57 -8.31 15.10
C PHE A 110 8.23 -6.97 15.45
N ILE A 111 9.04 -6.89 16.50
CA ILE A 111 9.82 -5.69 16.83
C ILE A 111 10.87 -5.44 15.72
N ALA A 112 11.61 -6.47 15.33
CA ALA A 112 12.61 -6.35 14.27
C ALA A 112 11.96 -6.01 12.91
N ILE A 113 10.88 -6.70 12.55
CA ILE A 113 10.11 -6.44 11.32
C ILE A 113 9.55 -5.03 11.32
N GLY A 114 8.97 -4.57 12.44
CA GLY A 114 8.42 -3.23 12.59
C GLY A 114 9.50 -2.14 12.48
N ALA A 115 10.67 -2.35 13.08
CA ALA A 115 11.81 -1.44 12.93
C ALA A 115 12.22 -1.31 11.47
N VAL A 116 12.40 -2.44 10.75
CA VAL A 116 12.74 -2.43 9.32
C VAL A 116 11.64 -1.76 8.50
N ALA A 117 10.36 -1.98 8.82
CA ALA A 117 9.23 -1.33 8.15
C ALA A 117 9.27 0.20 8.33
N ILE A 118 9.52 0.71 9.53
CA ILE A 118 9.61 2.16 9.81
C ILE A 118 10.80 2.77 9.07
N PHE A 119 11.98 2.15 9.14
CA PHE A 119 13.16 2.63 8.41
C PHE A 119 12.92 2.62 6.90
N SER A 120 12.28 1.58 6.37
CA SER A 120 11.91 1.51 4.95
C SER A 120 10.89 2.59 4.57
N ALA A 121 9.87 2.81 5.39
CA ALA A 121 8.86 3.83 5.18
C ALA A 121 9.47 5.24 5.11
N TRP A 122 10.39 5.57 6.00
CA TRP A 122 11.14 6.82 5.94
C TRP A 122 12.07 6.88 4.73
N GLY A 123 12.83 5.81 4.45
CA GLY A 123 13.82 5.72 3.36
C GLY A 123 13.21 5.72 1.96
N TYR A 124 11.89 5.60 1.84
CA TYR A 124 11.22 5.62 0.52
C TYR A 124 11.47 6.93 -0.22
N THR A 125 11.29 8.07 0.44
CA THR A 125 11.58 9.42 -0.10
C THR A 125 12.57 10.21 0.74
N GLY A 126 12.84 9.80 1.98
CA GLY A 126 13.73 10.46 2.92
C GLY A 126 15.21 10.12 2.71
N GLY A 127 16.10 10.86 3.39
CA GLY A 127 17.55 10.65 3.36
C GLY A 127 18.23 11.16 2.08
N LYS A 128 19.53 10.89 1.93
CA LYS A 128 20.34 11.36 0.79
C LYS A 128 20.04 10.57 -0.51
N ASN A 129 19.76 9.26 -0.39
CA ASN A 129 19.56 8.33 -1.50
C ASN A 129 18.27 7.53 -1.33
N PRO A 130 17.08 8.12 -1.48
CA PRO A 130 15.81 7.43 -1.26
C PRO A 130 15.62 6.31 -2.29
N TYR A 131 15.20 5.13 -1.83
CA TYR A 131 15.05 3.98 -2.72
C TYR A 131 13.86 4.12 -3.67
N GLY A 132 12.83 4.88 -3.33
CA GLY A 132 11.72 5.23 -4.22
C GLY A 132 12.18 5.98 -5.48
N TYR A 133 13.23 6.79 -5.36
CA TYR A 133 13.87 7.48 -6.48
C TYR A 133 14.74 6.57 -7.35
N ARG A 134 14.95 5.32 -6.93
CA ARG A 134 15.81 4.34 -7.59
C ARG A 134 15.02 3.20 -8.25
N GLY A 135 13.70 3.32 -8.32
CA GLY A 135 12.82 2.32 -8.94
C GLY A 135 12.66 1.03 -8.12
N LEU A 136 12.88 1.10 -6.82
CA LEU A 136 12.72 -0.04 -5.90
C LEU A 136 11.40 0.01 -5.12
N GLY A 137 10.56 1.01 -5.37
CA GLY A 137 9.32 1.24 -4.62
C GLY A 137 8.38 0.05 -4.64
N GLU A 138 8.19 -0.56 -5.79
CA GLU A 138 7.28 -1.70 -5.98
C GLU A 138 7.72 -2.93 -5.18
N ILE A 139 9.04 -3.16 -5.05
CA ILE A 139 9.58 -4.29 -4.25
C ILE A 139 9.21 -4.09 -2.77
N TYR A 140 9.46 -2.90 -2.23
CA TYR A 140 9.15 -2.61 -0.83
C TYR A 140 7.65 -2.59 -0.56
N VAL A 141 6.84 -2.07 -1.49
CA VAL A 141 5.38 -2.11 -1.38
C VAL A 141 4.88 -3.56 -1.38
N PHE A 142 5.39 -4.42 -2.27
CA PHE A 142 5.04 -5.84 -2.28
C PHE A 142 5.37 -6.52 -0.95
N ILE A 143 6.57 -6.28 -0.42
CA ILE A 143 7.01 -6.87 0.85
C ILE A 143 6.13 -6.38 2.01
N PHE A 144 5.98 -5.06 2.20
CA PHE A 144 5.37 -4.53 3.41
C PHE A 144 3.84 -4.53 3.37
N PHE A 145 3.21 -4.19 2.23
CA PHE A 145 1.75 -4.17 2.10
C PHE A 145 1.16 -5.51 1.63
N GLY A 146 1.98 -6.39 1.05
CA GLY A 146 1.60 -7.75 0.70
C GLY A 146 2.00 -8.72 1.80
N LEU A 147 3.29 -9.09 1.82
CA LEU A 147 3.76 -10.18 2.65
C LEU A 147 3.69 -9.84 4.14
N VAL A 148 4.33 -8.76 4.58
CA VAL A 148 4.41 -8.43 6.02
C VAL A 148 3.03 -8.13 6.60
N ALA A 149 2.21 -7.32 5.94
CA ALA A 149 0.90 -6.95 6.46
C ALA A 149 -0.06 -8.16 6.51
N THR A 150 -0.11 -9.00 5.46
CA THR A 150 -1.00 -10.15 5.43
C THR A 150 -0.49 -11.30 6.29
N LEU A 151 0.77 -11.75 6.07
CA LEU A 151 1.33 -12.88 6.81
C LEU A 151 1.58 -12.54 8.27
N GLY A 152 2.01 -11.30 8.58
CA GLY A 152 2.17 -10.85 9.95
C GLY A 152 0.84 -10.82 10.71
N THR A 153 -0.24 -10.37 10.08
CA THR A 153 -1.58 -10.42 10.68
C THR A 153 -2.04 -11.86 10.86
N TYR A 154 -1.91 -12.71 9.84
CA TYR A 154 -2.29 -14.12 9.89
C TYR A 154 -1.52 -14.86 11.01
N TYR A 155 -0.20 -14.71 11.04
CA TYR A 155 0.64 -15.29 12.09
C TYR A 155 0.26 -14.76 13.48
N GLY A 156 -0.08 -13.49 13.60
CA GLY A 156 -0.56 -12.90 14.85
C GLY A 156 -1.89 -13.46 15.34
N GLN A 157 -2.67 -14.12 14.48
CA GLN A 157 -3.91 -14.82 14.83
C GLN A 157 -3.65 -16.29 15.15
N THR A 158 -2.83 -16.99 14.36
CA THR A 158 -2.75 -18.45 14.33
C THR A 158 -1.44 -19.01 14.90
N GLY A 159 -0.36 -18.23 14.91
CA GLY A 159 0.99 -18.66 15.26
C GLY A 159 1.72 -19.43 14.14
N GLU A 160 1.13 -19.55 12.96
CA GLU A 160 1.67 -20.31 11.82
C GLU A 160 1.50 -19.57 10.49
N ILE A 161 2.00 -20.14 9.39
CA ILE A 161 1.83 -19.61 8.04
C ILE A 161 1.39 -20.75 7.13
N THR A 162 0.27 -20.56 6.42
CA THR A 162 -0.27 -21.52 5.46
C THR A 162 -0.06 -21.04 4.02
N ILE A 163 -0.26 -21.96 3.07
CA ILE A 163 -0.15 -21.64 1.64
C ILE A 163 -1.25 -20.65 1.21
N GLU A 164 -2.45 -20.75 1.78
CA GLU A 164 -3.57 -19.85 1.52
C GLU A 164 -3.22 -18.42 1.94
N ALA A 165 -2.62 -18.27 3.13
CA ALA A 165 -2.16 -16.97 3.61
C ALA A 165 -1.05 -16.38 2.71
N ILE A 166 -0.14 -17.22 2.20
CA ILE A 166 0.90 -16.81 1.23
C ILE A 166 0.26 -16.33 -0.08
N MET A 167 -0.70 -17.08 -0.65
CA MET A 167 -1.38 -16.71 -1.88
C MET A 167 -2.16 -15.41 -1.73
N ALA A 168 -2.86 -15.23 -0.61
CA ALA A 168 -3.55 -13.98 -0.29
C ALA A 168 -2.58 -12.80 -0.11
N ALA A 169 -1.41 -13.04 0.50
CA ALA A 169 -0.37 -12.03 0.67
C ALA A 169 0.19 -11.58 -0.69
N ILE A 170 0.42 -12.51 -1.62
CA ILE A 170 0.84 -12.20 -3.00
C ILE A 170 -0.24 -11.38 -3.72
N SER A 171 -1.51 -11.75 -3.58
CA SER A 171 -2.63 -10.99 -4.14
C SER A 171 -2.65 -9.55 -3.62
N ASN A 172 -2.65 -9.35 -2.30
CA ASN A 172 -2.66 -8.03 -1.67
C ASN A 172 -1.43 -7.20 -2.09
N GLY A 173 -0.25 -7.82 -2.14
CA GLY A 173 0.99 -7.19 -2.59
C GLY A 173 0.91 -6.73 -4.05
N ALA A 174 0.37 -7.56 -4.93
CA ALA A 174 0.21 -7.25 -6.34
C ALA A 174 -0.72 -6.05 -6.56
N VAL A 175 -1.88 -5.98 -5.88
CA VAL A 175 -2.78 -4.82 -6.00
C VAL A 175 -2.15 -3.56 -5.38
N SER A 176 -1.43 -3.68 -4.26
CA SER A 176 -0.73 -2.54 -3.65
C SER A 176 0.37 -2.00 -4.57
N CYS A 177 1.11 -2.89 -5.26
CA CYS A 177 2.04 -2.49 -6.31
C CYS A 177 1.34 -1.86 -7.52
N ALA A 178 0.16 -2.34 -7.92
CA ALA A 178 -0.62 -1.73 -8.99
C ALA A 178 -1.07 -0.31 -8.62
N LEU A 179 -1.45 -0.04 -7.36
CA LEU A 179 -1.72 1.31 -6.85
C LEU A 179 -0.49 2.22 -7.01
N LEU A 180 0.70 1.74 -6.64
CA LEU A 180 1.93 2.50 -6.82
C LEU A 180 2.25 2.69 -8.31
N ALA A 181 2.12 1.64 -9.12
CA ALA A 181 2.42 1.69 -10.55
C ALA A 181 1.56 2.73 -11.28
N VAL A 182 0.23 2.76 -11.06
CA VAL A 182 -0.63 3.77 -11.71
C VAL A 182 -0.30 5.19 -11.25
N ASN A 183 0.08 5.37 -9.99
CA ASN A 183 0.54 6.65 -9.47
C ASN A 183 1.83 7.10 -10.17
N ASN A 184 2.80 6.19 -10.32
CA ASN A 184 4.08 6.45 -10.97
C ASN A 184 3.92 6.64 -12.51
N ILE A 185 3.00 5.91 -13.16
CA ILE A 185 2.68 6.10 -14.60
C ILE A 185 2.15 7.51 -14.83
N ARG A 186 1.26 8.01 -13.97
CA ARG A 186 0.75 9.39 -14.08
C ARG A 186 1.85 10.43 -14.00
N ASP A 187 2.86 10.17 -13.17
CA ASP A 187 3.88 11.15 -12.81
C ASP A 187 5.19 10.98 -13.62
N ILE A 188 5.27 10.08 -14.63
CA ILE A 188 6.49 9.76 -15.41
C ILE A 188 7.25 11.03 -15.87
N GLU A 189 6.55 11.98 -16.50
CA GLU A 189 7.20 13.17 -17.04
C GLU A 189 7.73 14.10 -15.94
N GLY A 190 6.96 14.29 -14.88
CA GLY A 190 7.35 15.10 -13.73
C GLY A 190 8.51 14.49 -12.95
N ASP A 191 8.42 13.19 -12.66
CA ASP A 191 9.47 12.45 -11.95
C ASP A 191 10.80 12.46 -12.73
N ALA A 192 10.75 12.30 -14.05
CA ALA A 192 11.94 12.34 -14.90
C ALA A 192 12.65 13.72 -14.86
N LYS A 193 11.90 14.82 -14.83
CA LYS A 193 12.44 16.20 -14.78
C LYS A 193 13.22 16.47 -13.49
N VAL A 194 12.81 15.87 -12.37
CA VAL A 194 13.47 16.03 -11.06
C VAL A 194 14.41 14.87 -10.72
N ASN A 195 14.85 14.12 -11.73
CA ASN A 195 15.75 12.96 -11.61
C ASN A 195 15.25 11.85 -10.66
N LYS A 196 13.94 11.75 -10.49
CA LYS A 196 13.29 10.68 -9.71
C LYS A 196 13.03 9.49 -10.64
N ARG A 197 13.93 8.51 -10.65
CA ARG A 197 13.94 7.36 -11.56
C ARG A 197 13.10 6.21 -11.01
N THR A 198 11.80 6.41 -10.84
CA THR A 198 10.83 5.37 -10.46
C THR A 198 10.87 4.21 -11.46
N LEU A 199 10.27 3.06 -11.09
CA LEU A 199 10.18 1.92 -12.01
C LEU A 199 9.44 2.30 -13.30
N ALA A 200 8.38 3.12 -13.21
CA ALA A 200 7.65 3.60 -14.37
C ALA A 200 8.52 4.48 -15.30
N VAL A 201 9.34 5.39 -14.74
CA VAL A 201 10.31 6.19 -15.51
C VAL A 201 11.35 5.29 -16.20
N ARG A 202 11.82 4.22 -15.54
CA ARG A 202 12.80 3.27 -16.11
C ARG A 202 12.21 2.42 -17.22
N LEU A 203 10.99 1.96 -17.07
CA LEU A 203 10.29 1.10 -18.05
C LEU A 203 9.75 1.89 -19.23
N GLY A 204 9.43 3.17 -19.04
CA GLY A 204 8.63 3.98 -19.95
C GLY A 204 7.15 3.61 -19.88
N ASP A 205 6.28 4.49 -20.39
CA ASP A 205 4.81 4.42 -20.25
C ASP A 205 4.25 3.06 -20.69
N THR A 206 4.59 2.60 -21.88
CA THR A 206 4.02 1.35 -22.44
C THR A 206 4.34 0.12 -21.60
N ARG A 207 5.59 -0.03 -21.16
CA ARG A 207 5.99 -1.20 -20.34
C ARG A 207 5.46 -1.08 -18.92
N ALA A 208 5.38 0.12 -18.36
CA ALA A 208 4.80 0.36 -17.03
C ALA A 208 3.31 -0.01 -17.00
N ARG A 209 2.54 0.29 -18.06
CA ARG A 209 1.14 -0.14 -18.20
C ARG A 209 1.01 -1.66 -18.31
N ARG A 210 1.90 -2.32 -19.06
CA ARG A 210 1.93 -3.80 -19.13
C ARG A 210 2.26 -4.40 -17.75
N PHE A 211 3.17 -3.80 -17.01
CA PHE A 211 3.49 -4.22 -15.65
C PHE A 211 2.28 -4.06 -14.70
N TYR A 212 1.54 -2.95 -14.77
CA TYR A 212 0.28 -2.78 -14.04
C TYR A 212 -0.72 -3.90 -14.37
N MET A 213 -0.92 -4.20 -15.67
CA MET A 213 -1.83 -5.27 -16.09
C MET A 213 -1.40 -6.64 -15.57
N PHE A 214 -0.10 -6.92 -15.59
CA PHE A 214 0.47 -8.14 -15.02
C PHE A 214 0.20 -8.26 -13.51
N LEU A 215 0.34 -7.17 -12.75
CA LEU A 215 0.03 -7.16 -11.32
C LEU A 215 -1.45 -7.46 -11.04
N ILE A 216 -2.38 -6.90 -11.81
CA ILE A 216 -3.81 -7.21 -11.69
C ILE A 216 -4.08 -8.68 -12.02
N PHE A 217 -3.43 -9.23 -13.05
CA PHE A 217 -3.53 -10.66 -13.38
C PHE A 217 -3.03 -11.55 -12.23
N ILE A 218 -1.85 -11.27 -11.67
CA ILE A 218 -1.29 -12.01 -10.52
C ILE A 218 -2.25 -11.94 -9.33
N ALA A 219 -2.81 -10.77 -9.03
CA ALA A 219 -3.75 -10.60 -7.93
C ALA A 219 -4.98 -11.51 -8.07
N ILE A 220 -5.61 -11.54 -9.24
CA ILE A 220 -6.76 -12.41 -9.51
C ILE A 220 -6.35 -13.88 -9.46
N PHE A 221 -5.25 -14.24 -10.13
CA PHE A 221 -4.78 -15.62 -10.19
C PHE A 221 -4.50 -16.20 -8.80
N THR A 222 -3.75 -15.48 -7.97
CA THR A 222 -3.44 -15.94 -6.61
C THR A 222 -4.65 -15.91 -5.67
N SER A 223 -5.58 -14.97 -5.82
CA SER A 223 -6.83 -14.98 -5.05
C SER A 223 -7.71 -16.17 -5.41
N PHE A 224 -7.74 -16.55 -6.68
CA PHE A 224 -8.53 -17.71 -7.15
C PHE A 224 -8.04 -19.02 -6.52
N THR A 225 -6.75 -19.14 -6.21
CA THR A 225 -6.24 -20.32 -5.49
C THR A 225 -6.68 -20.38 -4.03
N VAL A 226 -7.11 -19.24 -3.46
CA VAL A 226 -7.63 -19.16 -2.09
C VAL A 226 -9.13 -19.45 -2.06
N THR A 227 -9.91 -18.87 -3.01
CA THR A 227 -11.35 -19.07 -3.09
C THR A 227 -11.90 -18.83 -4.49
N ILE A 228 -12.89 -19.62 -4.89
CA ILE A 228 -13.63 -19.46 -6.15
C ILE A 228 -14.36 -18.12 -6.24
N PHE A 229 -14.75 -17.50 -5.11
CA PHE A 229 -15.42 -16.22 -5.06
C PHE A 229 -14.57 -15.10 -5.68
N ALA A 230 -13.23 -15.24 -5.68
CA ALA A 230 -12.33 -14.30 -6.32
C ALA A 230 -12.58 -14.17 -7.84
N ALA A 231 -13.21 -15.15 -8.49
CA ALA A 231 -13.61 -15.06 -9.90
C ALA A 231 -14.53 -13.87 -10.18
N LEU A 232 -15.36 -13.44 -9.23
CA LEU A 232 -16.19 -12.26 -9.36
C LEU A 232 -15.36 -10.97 -9.48
N GLY A 233 -14.12 -10.98 -8.99
CA GLY A 233 -13.16 -9.89 -9.15
C GLY A 233 -12.70 -9.68 -10.60
N ILE A 234 -12.93 -10.62 -11.51
CA ILE A 234 -12.59 -10.49 -12.93
C ILE A 234 -13.34 -9.30 -13.56
N PHE A 235 -14.61 -9.09 -13.23
CA PHE A 235 -15.42 -8.00 -13.80
C PHE A 235 -14.80 -6.61 -13.53
N PRO A 236 -14.53 -6.20 -12.28
CA PRO A 236 -13.87 -4.93 -12.02
C PRO A 236 -12.42 -4.90 -12.55
N ALA A 237 -11.70 -6.03 -12.57
CA ALA A 237 -10.36 -6.12 -13.15
C ALA A 237 -10.36 -5.79 -14.64
N LEU A 238 -11.27 -6.37 -15.44
CA LEU A 238 -11.38 -6.08 -16.87
C LEU A 238 -11.60 -4.59 -17.14
N LYS A 239 -12.41 -3.92 -16.32
CA LYS A 239 -12.59 -2.47 -16.41
C LYS A 239 -11.27 -1.73 -16.17
N LEU A 240 -10.51 -2.09 -15.14
CA LEU A 240 -9.20 -1.50 -14.84
C LEU A 240 -8.20 -1.72 -15.98
N LEU A 241 -8.17 -2.96 -16.54
CA LEU A 241 -7.29 -3.31 -17.66
C LEU A 241 -7.62 -2.52 -18.93
N ASN A 242 -8.89 -2.17 -19.13
CA ASN A 242 -9.29 -1.31 -20.23
C ASN A 242 -8.92 0.16 -19.96
N GLU A 243 -9.24 0.69 -18.78
CA GLU A 243 -8.98 2.08 -18.44
C GLU A 243 -7.49 2.41 -18.46
N ILE A 244 -6.61 1.55 -17.93
CA ILE A 244 -5.17 1.80 -17.91
C ILE A 244 -4.56 1.92 -19.31
N LYS A 245 -5.16 1.31 -20.34
CA LYS A 245 -4.67 1.38 -21.72
C LYS A 245 -4.84 2.76 -22.35
N PHE A 246 -5.94 3.45 -22.03
CA PHE A 246 -6.37 4.65 -22.75
C PHE A 246 -6.28 5.94 -21.94
N ARG A 247 -6.34 5.86 -20.60
CA ARG A 247 -6.29 7.04 -19.73
C ARG A 247 -4.88 7.58 -19.61
N THR A 248 -4.76 8.93 -19.57
CA THR A 248 -3.47 9.63 -19.46
C THR A 248 -3.54 10.78 -18.46
N GLY A 249 -2.41 11.25 -17.95
CA GLY A 249 -2.31 12.41 -17.10
C GLY A 249 -3.29 12.41 -15.92
N LYS A 250 -4.11 13.45 -15.80
CA LYS A 250 -5.10 13.62 -14.71
C LYS A 250 -6.16 12.50 -14.67
N GLU A 251 -6.48 11.88 -15.78
CA GLU A 251 -7.48 10.81 -15.83
C GLU A 251 -7.02 9.56 -15.07
N LEU A 252 -5.70 9.34 -14.92
CA LEU A 252 -5.14 8.26 -14.11
C LEU A 252 -5.47 8.38 -12.62
N ILE A 253 -5.89 9.57 -12.13
CA ILE A 253 -6.41 9.74 -10.76
C ILE A 253 -7.68 8.91 -10.55
N ALA A 254 -8.53 8.79 -11.58
CA ALA A 254 -9.71 7.94 -11.52
C ALA A 254 -9.33 6.46 -11.50
N VAL A 255 -8.34 6.05 -12.32
CA VAL A 255 -7.81 4.67 -12.33
C VAL A 255 -7.19 4.30 -10.98
N LEU A 256 -6.43 5.22 -10.36
CA LEU A 256 -5.89 5.03 -9.00
C LEU A 256 -7.02 4.77 -7.99
N GLY A 257 -8.06 5.59 -8.00
CA GLY A 257 -9.22 5.40 -7.12
C GLY A 257 -9.97 4.10 -7.38
N ALA A 258 -10.12 3.72 -8.65
CA ALA A 258 -10.74 2.45 -9.04
C ALA A 258 -9.89 1.24 -8.63
N THR A 259 -8.55 1.32 -8.70
CA THR A 259 -7.63 0.28 -8.21
C THR A 259 -7.75 0.10 -6.69
N GLY A 260 -7.87 1.20 -5.91
CA GLY A 260 -8.11 1.11 -4.47
C GLY A 260 -9.45 0.46 -4.14
N LYS A 261 -10.52 0.80 -4.88
CA LYS A 261 -11.82 0.13 -4.75
C LYS A 261 -11.74 -1.35 -5.12
N PHE A 262 -11.02 -1.68 -6.19
CA PHE A 262 -10.78 -3.06 -6.58
C PHE A 262 -10.09 -3.86 -5.48
N GLN A 263 -9.11 -3.28 -4.79
CA GLN A 263 -8.44 -3.92 -3.65
C GLN A 263 -9.45 -4.28 -2.55
N LEU A 264 -10.35 -3.36 -2.19
CA LEU A 264 -11.40 -3.63 -1.20
C LEU A 264 -12.38 -4.71 -1.67
N ILE A 265 -12.80 -4.66 -2.93
CA ILE A 265 -13.72 -5.66 -3.51
C ILE A 265 -13.06 -7.04 -3.50
N LEU A 266 -11.84 -7.17 -4.02
CA LEU A 266 -11.13 -8.44 -4.10
C LEU A 266 -10.86 -8.99 -2.69
N GLY A 267 -10.41 -8.16 -1.76
CA GLY A 267 -10.24 -8.54 -0.37
C GLY A 267 -11.53 -8.99 0.30
N GLY A 268 -12.66 -8.29 0.05
CA GLY A 268 -13.98 -8.72 0.52
C GLY A 268 -14.41 -10.06 -0.05
N LEU A 269 -14.18 -10.30 -1.35
CA LEU A 269 -14.46 -11.59 -2.01
C LEU A 269 -13.63 -12.73 -1.43
N ILE A 270 -12.32 -12.50 -1.17
CA ILE A 270 -11.47 -13.47 -0.49
C ILE A 270 -12.03 -13.76 0.91
N SER A 271 -12.31 -12.71 1.68
CA SER A 271 -12.77 -12.84 3.06
C SER A 271 -14.11 -13.58 3.16
N ILE A 272 -15.09 -13.20 2.34
CA ILE A 272 -16.41 -13.87 2.32
C ILE A 272 -16.23 -15.33 1.85
N GLY A 273 -15.48 -15.54 0.79
CA GLY A 273 -15.32 -16.87 0.21
C GLY A 273 -14.60 -17.85 1.14
N THR A 274 -13.64 -17.40 1.93
CA THR A 274 -13.00 -18.24 2.96
C THR A 274 -13.95 -18.56 4.11
N LEU A 275 -14.75 -17.58 4.57
CA LEU A 275 -15.73 -17.79 5.65
C LEU A 275 -16.91 -18.70 5.25
N VAL A 276 -17.28 -18.73 3.97
CA VAL A 276 -18.38 -19.60 3.48
C VAL A 276 -17.91 -21.03 3.21
N ASN A 277 -16.64 -21.25 2.93
CA ASN A 277 -16.07 -22.57 2.67
C ASN A 277 -15.71 -23.34 3.96
N ILE A 278 -16.06 -22.81 5.12
CA ILE A 278 -15.94 -23.44 6.44
C ILE A 278 -17.23 -24.18 6.76
#